data_d6bc7d11ff978d82cd1cb1dd918ba245
#
_entry.id   d6bc7d11ff978d82cd1cb1dd918ba245
#
_cell.length_a   1.000
_cell.length_b   1.000
_cell.length_c   1.000
_cell.angle_alpha   90.00
_cell.angle_beta   90.00
_cell.angle_gamma   90.00
#
_symmetry.space_group_name_H-M   'P 1'
#
loop_
_entity.id
_entity.type
_entity.pdbx_description
1 polymer ?
#
loop_
_entity_poly.entity_id
_entity_poly.type
_entity_poly.pdbx_seq_one_letter_code
_entity_poly.pdbx_strand_id
1 'polypeptide(L)'
;KRQGYEGGYIAKCVMVLIFNLLLQFFFNFFQDAYTNLIHVLSPNTQERTDVLAIKSVVYSLAPSIINIVLPLVAQFATNNDLYDIRVYRISYPVFAVLGMVLTIMVYANTQEKIVQAKTHTIQISFIDSFKAVAKNKYFWIIALAGWIGFLESAYGNILTWSYNYGHTCSGGTFALIQTLTGNASLWGMLLAPICIRKWGKKKVLIAVNFANIVCILSMIINMRSIWWLFICVYFNWLVGAFEQITTPAIQADIRDYQQYRSGERIDGMFATVLTIGNIVTLLTSAVLPAVYQRYGVYEGNGYKNSFDILDVNNGDPDLLYKLMSVLIIMAAVGAFLNMAPYFFYDFNEKKQKSVIRVLQVRSLFEDFGNKALNNHQIVEAIDMVNNAREMAVATPKTVDKSSYRNISDKAERKAAKKQYRADLEYNEEIEISQFVCKELDKFGLPVTQHQVAEYSKVYALGLDGIKSADLAELRRELAAAKAMPKDTEDEKEIRSFSIEIAKKKISAKKAHDKYYGTVKEFVSPDMEALTELFN
;
A
#
# COMPACT_ATOMS: atom_id res chain seq x y z
N LYS A 1 -45.76 14.47 -28.06
CA LYS A 1 -45.14 15.62 -27.32
C LYS A 1 -43.60 15.50 -27.16
N ARG A 2 -42.93 14.59 -27.86
CA ARG A 2 -41.45 14.45 -27.81
C ARG A 2 -40.68 15.14 -28.92
N GLN A 3 -41.34 15.62 -29.98
CA GLN A 3 -40.70 16.12 -31.21
C GLN A 3 -40.12 17.53 -31.15
N GLY A 4 -40.38 18.33 -30.12
CA GLY A 4 -39.83 19.69 -30.03
C GLY A 4 -38.59 19.86 -29.13
N TYR A 5 -38.07 18.80 -28.54
CA TYR A 5 -37.02 18.88 -27.50
C TYR A 5 -35.64 18.36 -27.92
N GLU A 6 -35.52 17.76 -29.12
CA GLU A 6 -34.33 16.97 -29.46
C GLU A 6 -33.02 17.75 -29.44
N GLY A 7 -32.92 18.91 -30.06
CA GLY A 7 -31.67 19.67 -30.09
C GLY A 7 -31.25 20.22 -28.73
N GLY A 8 -32.18 20.78 -27.97
CA GLY A 8 -31.91 21.32 -26.63
C GLY A 8 -31.64 20.20 -25.58
N TYR A 9 -32.28 19.04 -25.73
CA TYR A 9 -32.06 17.88 -24.87
C TYR A 9 -30.66 17.28 -25.08
N ILE A 10 -30.27 17.07 -26.35
CA ILE A 10 -28.95 16.54 -26.70
C ILE A 10 -27.84 17.49 -26.21
N ALA A 11 -27.98 18.79 -26.39
CA ALA A 11 -27.03 19.77 -25.90
C ALA A 11 -26.86 19.71 -24.37
N LYS A 12 -27.94 19.55 -23.60
CA LYS A 12 -27.91 19.37 -22.16
C LYS A 12 -27.22 18.04 -21.77
N CYS A 13 -27.52 16.95 -22.48
CA CYS A 13 -26.88 15.66 -22.23
C CYS A 13 -25.36 15.71 -22.49
N VAL A 14 -24.94 16.34 -23.59
CA VAL A 14 -23.53 16.55 -23.93
C VAL A 14 -22.84 17.42 -22.87
N MET A 15 -23.48 18.50 -22.45
CA MET A 15 -22.95 19.36 -21.39
C MET A 15 -22.76 18.61 -20.07
N VAL A 16 -23.76 17.84 -19.64
CA VAL A 16 -23.67 17.01 -18.42
C VAL A 16 -22.56 15.97 -18.54
N LEU A 17 -22.42 15.34 -19.72
CA LEU A 17 -21.36 14.39 -20.00
C LEU A 17 -19.97 15.04 -19.87
N ILE A 18 -19.76 16.19 -20.50
CA ILE A 18 -18.50 16.92 -20.44
C ILE A 18 -18.16 17.30 -18.99
N PHE A 19 -19.09 17.88 -18.26
CA PHE A 19 -18.84 18.26 -16.85
C PHE A 19 -18.58 17.04 -15.98
N ASN A 20 -19.26 15.92 -16.21
CA ASN A 20 -19.00 14.68 -15.47
C ASN A 20 -17.61 14.12 -15.79
N LEU A 21 -17.20 14.10 -17.06
CA LEU A 21 -15.85 13.69 -17.45
C LEU A 21 -14.77 14.56 -16.82
N LEU A 22 -14.94 15.88 -16.83
CA LEU A 22 -14.01 16.81 -16.18
C LEU A 22 -13.97 16.57 -14.67
N LEU A 23 -15.12 16.43 -14.02
CA LEU A 23 -15.19 16.14 -12.60
C LEU A 23 -14.47 14.85 -12.25
N GLN A 24 -14.71 13.77 -13.00
CA GLN A 24 -14.04 12.49 -12.80
C GLN A 24 -12.54 12.58 -13.04
N PHE A 25 -12.11 13.32 -14.06
CA PHE A 25 -10.69 13.53 -14.36
C PHE A 25 -9.98 14.21 -13.17
N PHE A 26 -10.49 15.36 -12.71
CA PHE A 26 -9.88 16.09 -11.59
C PHE A 26 -9.99 15.31 -10.27
N PHE A 27 -11.10 14.64 -10.04
CA PHE A 27 -11.29 13.80 -8.86
C PHE A 27 -10.28 12.65 -8.79
N ASN A 28 -10.07 11.94 -9.90
CA ASN A 28 -9.10 10.84 -9.95
C ASN A 28 -7.67 11.37 -9.77
N PHE A 29 -7.33 12.49 -10.38
CA PHE A 29 -6.03 13.13 -10.21
C PHE A 29 -5.75 13.50 -8.74
N PHE A 30 -6.75 14.11 -8.08
CA PHE A 30 -6.68 14.41 -6.65
C PHE A 30 -6.58 13.15 -5.79
N GLN A 31 -7.41 12.15 -6.08
CA GLN A 31 -7.47 10.90 -5.31
C GLN A 31 -6.16 10.12 -5.39
N ASP A 32 -5.53 10.08 -6.56
CA ASP A 32 -4.24 9.41 -6.74
C ASP A 32 -3.13 10.12 -5.96
N ALA A 33 -3.06 11.45 -6.04
CA ALA A 33 -2.09 12.24 -5.27
C ALA A 33 -2.29 12.04 -3.76
N TYR A 34 -3.53 12.09 -3.28
CA TYR A 34 -3.87 11.91 -1.88
C TYR A 34 -3.56 10.49 -1.37
N THR A 35 -3.80 9.47 -2.18
CA THR A 35 -3.50 8.08 -1.83
C THR A 35 -1.98 7.85 -1.78
N ASN A 36 -1.25 8.41 -2.74
CA ASN A 36 0.21 8.31 -2.76
C ASN A 36 0.86 9.04 -1.58
N LEU A 37 0.31 10.18 -1.15
CA LEU A 37 0.80 10.91 0.03
C LEU A 37 0.87 10.01 1.26
N ILE A 38 -0.14 9.17 1.50
CA ILE A 38 -0.17 8.28 2.66
C ILE A 38 1.00 7.29 2.65
N HIS A 39 1.41 6.85 1.47
CA HIS A 39 2.51 5.90 1.32
C HIS A 39 3.88 6.53 1.63
N VAL A 40 3.99 7.85 1.58
CA VAL A 40 5.24 8.59 1.79
C VAL A 40 5.29 9.37 3.11
N LEU A 41 4.23 9.33 3.93
CA LEU A 41 4.17 10.05 5.22
C LEU A 41 5.10 9.50 6.28
N SER A 42 5.36 8.20 6.30
CA SER A 42 6.28 7.56 7.25
C SER A 42 6.91 6.31 6.67
N PRO A 43 8.21 6.06 6.93
CA PRO A 43 8.85 4.78 6.61
C PRO A 43 8.39 3.64 7.54
N ASN A 44 7.81 3.97 8.69
CA ASN A 44 7.33 2.99 9.66
C ASN A 44 5.97 2.42 9.21
N THR A 45 5.95 1.12 8.92
CA THR A 45 4.74 0.43 8.46
C THR A 45 3.59 0.46 9.47
N GLN A 46 3.89 0.49 10.78
CA GLN A 46 2.86 0.56 11.81
C GLN A 46 2.22 1.95 11.87
N GLU A 47 3.03 3.01 11.79
CA GLU A 47 2.54 4.39 11.73
C GLU A 47 1.64 4.60 10.49
N ARG A 48 2.05 4.07 9.33
CA ARG A 48 1.20 4.10 8.12
C ARG A 48 -0.13 3.41 8.35
N THR A 49 -0.13 2.26 9.03
CA THR A 49 -1.36 1.52 9.35
C THR A 49 -2.27 2.32 10.30
N ASP A 50 -1.69 2.99 11.29
CA ASP A 50 -2.44 3.82 12.22
C ASP A 50 -3.04 5.06 11.53
N VAL A 51 -2.29 5.73 10.66
CA VAL A 51 -2.77 6.85 9.83
C VAL A 51 -3.90 6.39 8.91
N LEU A 52 -3.77 5.24 8.25
CA LEU A 52 -4.80 4.67 7.40
C LEU A 52 -6.08 4.36 8.18
N ALA A 53 -5.96 3.87 9.42
CA ALA A 53 -7.10 3.60 10.28
C ALA A 53 -7.84 4.91 10.65
N ILE A 54 -7.11 5.93 11.10
CA ILE A 54 -7.69 7.25 11.42
C ILE A 54 -8.36 7.86 10.19
N LYS A 55 -7.67 7.85 9.03
CA LYS A 55 -8.23 8.30 7.76
C LYS A 55 -9.56 7.62 7.46
N SER A 56 -9.60 6.29 7.56
CA SER A 56 -10.77 5.50 7.21
C SER A 56 -11.96 5.79 8.14
N VAL A 57 -11.70 5.98 9.44
CA VAL A 57 -12.72 6.40 10.41
C VAL A 57 -13.28 7.77 10.06
N VAL A 58 -12.42 8.76 9.81
CA VAL A 58 -12.84 10.12 9.44
C VAL A 58 -13.60 10.11 8.12
N TYR A 59 -13.13 9.35 7.12
CA TYR A 59 -13.78 9.22 5.82
C TYR A 59 -15.20 8.62 5.93
N SER A 60 -15.40 7.65 6.82
CA SER A 60 -16.72 7.03 7.04
C SER A 60 -17.72 7.93 7.76
N LEU A 61 -17.25 9.01 8.42
CA LEU A 61 -18.15 10.00 9.02
C LEU A 61 -18.76 10.97 8.00
N ALA A 62 -18.11 11.19 6.85
CA ALA A 62 -18.56 12.13 5.83
C ALA A 62 -19.98 11.82 5.29
N PRO A 63 -20.32 10.57 4.90
CA PRO A 63 -21.68 10.21 4.52
C PRO A 63 -22.70 10.47 5.63
N SER A 64 -22.34 10.22 6.89
CA SER A 64 -23.22 10.47 8.04
C SER A 64 -23.53 11.95 8.21
N ILE A 65 -22.54 12.80 8.04
CA ILE A 65 -22.72 14.27 8.09
C ILE A 65 -23.64 14.73 6.95
N ILE A 66 -23.40 14.25 5.74
CA ILE A 66 -24.22 14.59 4.57
C ILE A 66 -25.66 14.13 4.77
N ASN A 67 -25.87 12.92 5.27
CA ASN A 67 -27.21 12.36 5.53
C ASN A 67 -27.99 13.13 6.60
N ILE A 68 -27.33 13.86 7.49
CA ILE A 68 -27.95 14.75 8.47
C ILE A 68 -28.22 16.13 7.86
N VAL A 69 -27.24 16.70 7.18
CA VAL A 69 -27.30 18.08 6.69
C VAL A 69 -28.28 18.23 5.53
N LEU A 70 -28.34 17.28 4.58
CA LEU A 70 -29.24 17.41 3.42
C LEU A 70 -30.73 17.45 3.82
N PRO A 71 -31.25 16.57 4.71
CA PRO A 71 -32.64 16.69 5.17
C PRO A 71 -32.92 17.99 5.93
N LEU A 72 -31.98 18.49 6.75
CA LEU A 72 -32.13 19.76 7.42
C LEU A 72 -32.26 20.91 6.43
N VAL A 73 -31.39 20.95 5.41
CA VAL A 73 -31.48 21.97 4.35
C VAL A 73 -32.80 21.83 3.58
N ALA A 74 -33.26 20.62 3.29
CA ALA A 74 -34.53 20.38 2.63
C ALA A 74 -35.71 20.90 3.47
N GLN A 75 -35.67 20.68 4.77
CA GLN A 75 -36.71 21.17 5.70
C GLN A 75 -36.82 22.71 5.67
N PHE A 76 -35.70 23.41 5.66
CA PHE A 76 -35.70 24.88 5.67
C PHE A 76 -35.92 25.52 4.30
N ALA A 77 -35.44 24.89 3.22
CA ALA A 77 -35.41 25.49 1.89
C ALA A 77 -36.52 25.01 0.96
N THR A 78 -37.09 23.80 1.13
CA THR A 78 -37.96 23.14 0.15
C THR A 78 -39.15 22.38 0.75
N ASN A 79 -39.56 22.69 1.98
CA ASN A 79 -40.64 22.00 2.66
C ASN A 79 -40.49 20.46 2.68
N ASN A 80 -39.33 19.97 3.00
CA ASN A 80 -38.93 18.54 3.06
C ASN A 80 -38.80 17.83 1.69
N ASP A 81 -38.75 18.53 0.58
CA ASP A 81 -38.48 17.90 -0.71
C ASP A 81 -36.96 17.79 -0.96
N LEU A 82 -36.43 16.59 -0.76
CA LEU A 82 -35.02 16.24 -0.99
C LEU A 82 -34.63 16.21 -2.47
N TYR A 83 -35.60 16.08 -3.38
CA TYR A 83 -35.33 16.04 -4.82
C TYR A 83 -35.27 17.42 -5.46
N ASP A 84 -35.63 18.48 -4.73
CA ASP A 84 -35.52 19.84 -5.23
C ASP A 84 -34.05 20.27 -5.40
N ILE A 85 -33.69 20.73 -6.59
CA ILE A 85 -32.34 21.16 -6.93
C ILE A 85 -31.78 22.27 -6.01
N ARG A 86 -32.67 23.03 -5.35
CA ARG A 86 -32.29 24.10 -4.41
C ARG A 86 -31.52 23.55 -3.21
N VAL A 87 -31.85 22.35 -2.72
CA VAL A 87 -31.15 21.67 -1.61
C VAL A 87 -29.67 21.50 -1.97
N TYR A 88 -29.40 20.99 -3.16
CA TYR A 88 -28.03 20.71 -3.63
C TYR A 88 -27.29 21.98 -3.99
N ARG A 89 -27.97 22.98 -4.54
CA ARG A 89 -27.38 24.29 -4.88
C ARG A 89 -26.91 25.05 -3.64
N ILE A 90 -27.54 24.84 -2.48
CA ILE A 90 -27.12 25.44 -1.20
C ILE A 90 -26.02 24.60 -0.58
N SER A 91 -26.17 23.28 -0.51
CA SER A 91 -25.29 22.40 0.25
C SER A 91 -23.93 22.16 -0.41
N TYR A 92 -23.89 21.92 -1.72
CA TYR A 92 -22.66 21.56 -2.42
C TYR A 92 -21.56 22.63 -2.39
N PRO A 93 -21.85 23.93 -2.62
CA PRO A 93 -20.82 24.96 -2.51
C PRO A 93 -20.20 25.03 -1.11
N VAL A 94 -20.99 24.86 -0.06
CA VAL A 94 -20.50 24.88 1.33
C VAL A 94 -19.55 23.72 1.57
N PHE A 95 -19.94 22.50 1.18
CA PHE A 95 -19.08 21.32 1.30
C PHE A 95 -17.83 21.42 0.42
N ALA A 96 -17.93 22.01 -0.78
CA ALA A 96 -16.79 22.22 -1.66
C ALA A 96 -15.76 23.17 -1.02
N VAL A 97 -16.20 24.31 -0.49
CA VAL A 97 -15.32 25.26 0.20
C VAL A 97 -14.68 24.62 1.43
N LEU A 98 -15.47 23.91 2.25
CA LEU A 98 -14.94 23.20 3.41
C LEU A 98 -13.87 22.17 2.99
N GLY A 99 -14.13 21.38 1.96
CA GLY A 99 -13.19 20.41 1.40
C GLY A 99 -11.90 21.07 0.90
N MET A 100 -11.99 22.22 0.22
CA MET A 100 -10.82 22.98 -0.21
C MET A 100 -9.97 23.46 0.97
N VAL A 101 -10.58 24.00 2.01
CA VAL A 101 -9.87 24.45 3.22
C VAL A 101 -9.15 23.29 3.88
N LEU A 102 -9.83 22.16 4.07
CA LEU A 102 -9.21 20.96 4.66
C LEU A 102 -8.06 20.43 3.81
N THR A 103 -8.17 20.45 2.49
CA THR A 103 -7.10 20.04 1.57
C THR A 103 -5.88 20.96 1.67
N ILE A 104 -6.08 22.27 1.74
CA ILE A 104 -4.99 23.24 1.95
C ILE A 104 -4.31 23.01 3.30
N MET A 105 -5.08 22.70 4.35
CA MET A 105 -4.50 22.36 5.66
C MET A 105 -3.63 21.10 5.60
N VAL A 106 -4.04 20.08 4.86
CA VAL A 106 -3.21 18.88 4.64
C VAL A 106 -1.92 19.28 3.94
N TYR A 107 -1.97 20.02 2.85
CA TYR A 107 -0.79 20.48 2.12
C TYR A 107 0.18 21.27 3.01
N ALA A 108 -0.33 22.18 3.83
CA ALA A 108 0.49 23.03 4.68
C ALA A 108 1.15 22.31 5.86
N ASN A 109 0.55 21.21 6.35
CA ASN A 109 0.99 20.51 7.57
C ASN A 109 1.60 19.13 7.32
N THR A 110 1.69 18.65 6.07
CA THR A 110 2.29 17.35 5.77
C THR A 110 3.66 17.52 5.11
N GLN A 111 4.58 16.63 5.48
CA GLN A 111 5.89 16.51 4.85
C GLN A 111 6.10 15.07 4.41
N GLU A 112 6.62 14.89 3.24
CA GLU A 112 6.99 13.59 2.72
C GLU A 112 8.24 13.08 3.44
N LYS A 113 8.17 11.86 3.97
CA LYS A 113 9.27 11.16 4.65
C LYS A 113 9.67 9.92 3.87
N ILE A 114 9.97 10.10 2.60
CA ILE A 114 10.48 9.02 1.76
C ILE A 114 11.89 8.67 2.20
N VAL A 115 12.17 7.37 2.33
CA VAL A 115 13.53 6.88 2.56
C VAL A 115 14.27 6.86 1.22
N GLN A 116 14.69 8.03 0.80
CA GLN A 116 15.42 8.26 -0.44
C GLN A 116 16.39 9.42 -0.23
N ALA A 117 17.55 9.37 -0.88
CA ALA A 117 18.49 10.46 -0.85
C ALA A 117 17.83 11.77 -1.34
N LYS A 118 18.06 12.88 -0.64
CA LYS A 118 17.50 14.21 -1.01
C LYS A 118 17.98 14.68 -2.38
N THR A 119 19.17 14.22 -2.78
CA THR A 119 19.80 14.54 -4.06
C THR A 119 19.45 13.57 -5.17
N HIS A 120 18.68 12.53 -4.87
CA HIS A 120 18.32 11.51 -5.83
C HIS A 120 17.45 12.09 -6.95
N THR A 121 17.84 11.84 -8.19
CA THR A 121 17.08 12.18 -9.38
C THR A 121 16.60 10.91 -10.07
N ILE A 122 15.32 10.78 -10.30
CA ILE A 122 14.74 9.63 -11.00
C ILE A 122 15.29 9.57 -12.42
N GLN A 123 15.97 8.47 -12.75
CA GLN A 123 16.63 8.28 -14.06
C GLN A 123 16.05 7.09 -14.84
N ILE A 124 14.90 6.59 -14.43
CA ILE A 124 14.29 5.41 -15.05
C ILE A 124 13.29 5.81 -16.15
N SER A 125 13.37 5.15 -17.31
CA SER A 125 12.41 5.37 -18.39
C SER A 125 11.02 4.75 -18.04
N PHE A 126 9.96 5.20 -18.73
CA PHE A 126 8.61 4.65 -18.55
C PHE A 126 8.58 3.13 -18.78
N ILE A 127 9.22 2.66 -19.86
CA ILE A 127 9.24 1.23 -20.21
C ILE A 127 10.01 0.41 -19.15
N ASP A 128 11.12 0.94 -18.64
CA ASP A 128 11.90 0.24 -17.62
C ASP A 128 11.20 0.26 -16.27
N SER A 129 10.45 1.32 -15.95
CA SER A 129 9.56 1.38 -14.80
C SER A 129 8.48 0.29 -14.87
N PHE A 130 7.85 0.12 -16.04
CA PHE A 130 6.87 -0.94 -16.26
C PHE A 130 7.48 -2.33 -16.09
N LYS A 131 8.66 -2.58 -16.71
CA LYS A 131 9.38 -3.85 -16.54
C LYS A 131 9.78 -4.11 -15.09
N ALA A 132 10.15 -3.08 -14.35
CA ALA A 132 10.51 -3.20 -12.94
C ALA A 132 9.32 -3.61 -12.07
N VAL A 133 8.14 -3.00 -12.28
CA VAL A 133 6.89 -3.40 -11.61
C VAL A 133 6.48 -4.81 -12.02
N ALA A 134 6.58 -5.15 -13.31
CA ALA A 134 6.23 -6.48 -13.81
C ALA A 134 7.09 -7.61 -13.21
N LYS A 135 8.34 -7.32 -12.82
CA LYS A 135 9.24 -8.25 -12.11
C LYS A 135 8.97 -8.36 -10.61
N ASN A 136 8.09 -7.54 -10.06
CA ASN A 136 7.79 -7.54 -8.62
C ASN A 136 6.71 -8.57 -8.29
N LYS A 137 7.10 -9.73 -7.71
CA LYS A 137 6.16 -10.79 -7.36
C LYS A 137 5.06 -10.34 -6.38
N TYR A 138 5.37 -9.44 -5.46
CA TYR A 138 4.41 -8.96 -4.47
C TYR A 138 3.36 -8.05 -5.07
N PHE A 139 3.73 -7.29 -6.11
CA PHE A 139 2.78 -6.51 -6.89
C PHE A 139 1.71 -7.43 -7.49
N TRP A 140 2.12 -8.52 -8.14
CA TRP A 140 1.18 -9.45 -8.77
C TRP A 140 0.27 -10.15 -7.76
N ILE A 141 0.75 -10.47 -6.57
CA ILE A 141 -0.07 -11.08 -5.52
C ILE A 141 -1.26 -10.18 -5.19
N ILE A 142 -1.04 -8.89 -4.97
CA ILE A 142 -2.12 -7.94 -4.64
C ILE A 142 -2.99 -7.62 -5.87
N ALA A 143 -2.37 -7.40 -7.03
CA ALA A 143 -3.10 -7.12 -8.25
C ALA A 143 -4.04 -8.27 -8.61
N LEU A 144 -3.53 -9.51 -8.59
CA LEU A 144 -4.34 -10.70 -8.87
C LEU A 144 -5.46 -10.88 -7.84
N ALA A 145 -5.20 -10.69 -6.54
CA ALA A 145 -6.23 -10.79 -5.53
C ALA A 145 -7.43 -9.88 -5.86
N GLY A 146 -7.19 -8.59 -6.15
CA GLY A 146 -8.25 -7.66 -6.54
C GLY A 146 -8.91 -7.99 -7.88
N TRP A 147 -8.14 -8.45 -8.87
CA TRP A 147 -8.68 -8.71 -10.22
C TRP A 147 -9.49 -10.00 -10.30
N ILE A 148 -8.99 -11.11 -9.75
CA ILE A 148 -9.72 -12.39 -9.81
C ILE A 148 -10.85 -12.48 -8.79
N GLY A 149 -10.82 -11.64 -7.75
CA GLY A 149 -11.89 -11.52 -6.74
C GLY A 149 -13.09 -10.68 -7.18
N PHE A 150 -13.18 -10.26 -8.46
CA PHE A 150 -14.18 -9.31 -8.98
C PHE A 150 -15.65 -9.71 -8.70
N LEU A 151 -15.93 -10.98 -8.47
CA LEU A 151 -17.27 -11.48 -8.14
C LEU A 151 -17.66 -11.30 -6.66
N GLU A 152 -16.72 -10.93 -5.79
CA GLU A 152 -16.98 -10.81 -4.34
C GLU A 152 -18.11 -9.83 -4.02
N SER A 153 -18.28 -8.78 -4.81
CA SER A 153 -19.33 -7.78 -4.64
C SER A 153 -20.74 -8.22 -5.12
N ALA A 154 -20.88 -9.43 -5.69
CA ALA A 154 -22.12 -9.86 -6.32
C ALA A 154 -23.33 -9.90 -5.37
N TYR A 155 -23.12 -10.05 -4.06
CA TYR A 155 -24.18 -10.07 -3.03
C TYR A 155 -24.61 -8.68 -2.53
N GLY A 156 -24.00 -7.59 -3.00
CA GLY A 156 -24.12 -6.24 -2.41
C GLY A 156 -25.54 -5.71 -2.23
N ASN A 157 -26.50 -6.16 -3.02
CA ASN A 157 -27.90 -5.73 -2.98
C ASN A 157 -28.83 -6.66 -2.19
N ILE A 158 -28.32 -7.67 -1.50
CA ILE A 158 -29.13 -8.73 -0.91
C ILE A 158 -30.14 -8.22 0.14
N LEU A 159 -29.74 -7.29 1.02
CA LEU A 159 -30.63 -6.68 2.00
C LEU A 159 -31.74 -5.86 1.32
N THR A 160 -31.38 -5.10 0.30
CA THR A 160 -32.32 -4.28 -0.49
C THR A 160 -33.30 -5.16 -1.23
N TRP A 161 -32.89 -6.28 -1.79
CA TRP A 161 -33.77 -7.25 -2.46
C TRP A 161 -34.70 -7.95 -1.49
N SER A 162 -34.20 -8.36 -0.33
CA SER A 162 -35.02 -8.96 0.73
C SER A 162 -36.13 -8.01 1.21
N TYR A 163 -35.83 -6.70 1.29
CA TYR A 163 -36.78 -5.67 1.65
C TYR A 163 -37.80 -5.41 0.51
N ASN A 164 -37.31 -5.01 -0.68
CA ASN A 164 -38.16 -4.53 -1.77
C ASN A 164 -39.05 -5.64 -2.35
N TYR A 165 -38.54 -6.85 -2.44
CA TYR A 165 -39.16 -7.94 -3.20
C TYR A 165 -39.54 -9.13 -2.32
N GLY A 166 -38.77 -9.34 -1.25
CA GLY A 166 -39.13 -10.34 -0.24
C GLY A 166 -40.17 -9.85 0.76
N HIS A 167 -40.42 -8.52 0.82
CA HIS A 167 -41.31 -7.87 1.79
C HIS A 167 -41.11 -8.34 3.23
N THR A 168 -39.82 -8.59 3.60
CA THR A 168 -39.44 -9.26 4.85
C THR A 168 -39.51 -8.36 6.08
N CYS A 169 -39.62 -7.04 5.91
CA CYS A 169 -39.71 -6.08 7.02
C CYS A 169 -40.39 -4.77 6.61
N SER A 170 -40.72 -3.94 7.60
CA SER A 170 -41.21 -2.58 7.38
C SER A 170 -40.12 -1.62 6.97
N GLY A 171 -40.49 -0.49 6.34
CA GLY A 171 -39.53 0.55 5.94
C GLY A 171 -38.72 1.10 7.12
N GLY A 172 -39.31 1.29 8.28
CA GLY A 172 -38.62 1.74 9.49
C GLY A 172 -37.59 0.73 9.98
N THR A 173 -37.91 -0.57 9.96
CA THR A 173 -36.97 -1.64 10.31
C THR A 173 -35.82 -1.72 9.31
N PHE A 174 -36.10 -1.56 8.01
CA PHE A 174 -35.07 -1.56 6.99
C PHE A 174 -34.12 -0.38 7.15
N ALA A 175 -34.64 0.83 7.42
CA ALA A 175 -33.79 2.01 7.69
C ALA A 175 -32.88 1.80 8.91
N LEU A 176 -33.37 1.18 9.98
CA LEU A 176 -32.58 0.82 11.14
C LEU A 176 -31.44 -0.16 10.75
N ILE A 177 -31.79 -1.23 10.03
CA ILE A 177 -30.84 -2.24 9.55
C ILE A 177 -29.74 -1.60 8.70
N GLN A 178 -30.11 -0.74 7.75
CA GLN A 178 -29.14 -0.05 6.89
C GLN A 178 -28.21 0.87 7.70
N THR A 179 -28.75 1.59 8.67
CA THR A 179 -27.96 2.47 9.54
C THR A 179 -26.95 1.67 10.38
N LEU A 180 -27.40 0.59 11.00
CA LEU A 180 -26.52 -0.27 11.80
C LEU A 180 -25.45 -0.94 10.93
N THR A 181 -25.81 -1.46 9.77
CA THR A 181 -24.86 -2.07 8.83
C THR A 181 -23.83 -1.07 8.36
N GLY A 182 -24.22 0.15 7.98
CA GLY A 182 -23.30 1.21 7.56
C GLY A 182 -22.26 1.57 8.63
N ASN A 183 -22.60 1.44 9.91
CA ASN A 183 -21.69 1.71 11.01
C ASN A 183 -20.80 0.51 11.40
N ALA A 184 -21.03 -0.68 10.86
CA ALA A 184 -20.25 -1.88 11.20
C ALA A 184 -18.76 -1.72 10.85
N SER A 185 -18.45 -1.09 9.73
CA SER A 185 -17.08 -0.84 9.28
C SER A 185 -16.26 0.03 10.26
N LEU A 186 -16.90 0.96 10.99
CA LEU A 186 -16.21 1.79 11.99
C LEU A 186 -15.53 0.94 13.06
N TRP A 187 -16.22 -0.05 13.58
CA TRP A 187 -15.68 -0.95 14.60
C TRP A 187 -14.53 -1.80 14.06
N GLY A 188 -14.66 -2.28 12.84
CA GLY A 188 -13.59 -3.01 12.17
C GLY A 188 -12.33 -2.14 11.97
N MET A 189 -12.50 -0.88 11.55
CA MET A 189 -11.40 0.07 11.36
C MET A 189 -10.66 0.39 12.67
N LEU A 190 -11.38 0.53 13.78
CA LEU A 190 -10.76 0.76 15.09
C LEU A 190 -10.00 -0.47 15.62
N LEU A 191 -10.48 -1.67 15.32
CA LEU A 191 -9.86 -2.92 15.77
C LEU A 191 -8.68 -3.35 14.90
N ALA A 192 -8.67 -3.01 13.61
CA ALA A 192 -7.68 -3.46 12.65
C ALA A 192 -6.22 -3.16 13.06
N PRO A 193 -5.82 -1.94 13.48
CA PRO A 193 -4.44 -1.66 13.87
C PRO A 193 -3.98 -2.52 15.06
N ILE A 194 -4.88 -2.76 16.02
CA ILE A 194 -4.59 -3.57 17.21
C ILE A 194 -4.30 -5.03 16.80
N CYS A 195 -5.12 -5.57 15.91
CA CYS A 195 -4.97 -6.93 15.41
C CYS A 195 -3.71 -7.06 14.55
N ILE A 196 -3.44 -6.09 13.68
CA ILE A 196 -2.25 -6.06 12.81
C ILE A 196 -0.98 -6.01 13.66
N ARG A 197 -0.91 -5.19 14.71
CA ARG A 197 0.23 -5.16 15.64
C ARG A 197 0.48 -6.50 16.32
N LYS A 198 -0.58 -7.24 16.63
CA LYS A 198 -0.47 -8.49 17.38
C LYS A 198 -0.16 -9.70 16.52
N TRP A 199 -0.71 -9.77 15.34
CA TRP A 199 -0.68 -10.97 14.48
C TRP A 199 0.04 -10.76 13.14
N GLY A 200 0.33 -9.52 12.77
CA GLY A 200 0.92 -9.15 11.50
C GLY A 200 -0.11 -9.07 10.35
N LYS A 201 0.22 -8.29 9.32
CA LYS A 201 -0.68 -7.97 8.19
C LYS A 201 -1.17 -9.21 7.44
N LYS A 202 -0.25 -10.13 7.09
CA LYS A 202 -0.59 -11.35 6.33
C LYS A 202 -1.62 -12.22 7.05
N LYS A 203 -1.37 -12.50 8.34
CA LYS A 203 -2.25 -13.40 9.12
C LYS A 203 -3.63 -12.78 9.33
N VAL A 204 -3.66 -11.47 9.61
CA VAL A 204 -4.92 -10.73 9.75
C VAL A 204 -5.69 -10.78 8.44
N LEU A 205 -5.06 -10.48 7.31
CA LEU A 205 -5.71 -10.46 6.01
C LEU A 205 -6.31 -11.83 5.63
N ILE A 206 -5.56 -12.93 5.82
CA ILE A 206 -6.08 -14.28 5.53
C ILE A 206 -7.22 -14.65 6.47
N ALA A 207 -7.10 -14.37 7.78
CA ALA A 207 -8.15 -14.68 8.75
C ALA A 207 -9.44 -13.91 8.48
N VAL A 208 -9.30 -12.64 8.11
CA VAL A 208 -10.40 -11.74 7.78
C VAL A 208 -11.11 -12.20 6.50
N ASN A 209 -10.37 -12.51 5.44
CA ASN A 209 -10.95 -13.02 4.20
C ASN A 209 -11.64 -14.38 4.40
N PHE A 210 -11.07 -15.25 5.23
CA PHE A 210 -11.75 -16.50 5.60
C PHE A 210 -13.07 -16.24 6.35
N ALA A 211 -13.05 -15.34 7.34
CA ALA A 211 -14.28 -14.94 8.05
C ALA A 211 -15.30 -14.30 7.11
N ASN A 212 -14.87 -13.51 6.13
CA ASN A 212 -15.70 -12.94 5.09
C ASN A 212 -16.42 -14.03 4.28
N ILE A 213 -15.72 -15.05 3.82
CA ILE A 213 -16.31 -16.20 3.11
C ILE A 213 -17.36 -16.90 3.97
N VAL A 214 -17.05 -17.13 5.25
CA VAL A 214 -18.00 -17.76 6.19
C VAL A 214 -19.26 -16.90 6.37
N CYS A 215 -19.11 -15.58 6.52
CA CYS A 215 -20.24 -14.65 6.63
C CYS A 215 -21.11 -14.68 5.36
N ILE A 216 -20.50 -14.67 4.17
CA ILE A 216 -21.20 -14.73 2.88
C ILE A 216 -21.97 -16.04 2.76
N LEU A 217 -21.31 -17.18 2.97
CA LEU A 217 -21.97 -18.50 2.85
C LEU A 217 -23.07 -18.71 3.89
N SER A 218 -22.92 -18.17 5.11
CA SER A 218 -23.94 -18.31 6.15
C SER A 218 -25.26 -17.61 5.81
N MET A 219 -25.26 -16.63 4.88
CA MET A 219 -26.49 -16.00 4.39
C MET A 219 -27.47 -17.02 3.78
N ILE A 220 -26.96 -18.10 3.18
CA ILE A 220 -27.78 -19.16 2.54
C ILE A 220 -28.65 -19.90 3.56
N ILE A 221 -28.23 -19.99 4.83
CA ILE A 221 -28.92 -20.77 5.87
C ILE A 221 -30.36 -20.30 6.07
N ASN A 222 -30.58 -18.99 6.08
CA ASN A 222 -31.91 -18.43 6.25
C ASN A 222 -32.12 -17.12 5.51
N MET A 223 -32.17 -17.18 4.18
CA MET A 223 -32.35 -16.00 3.32
C MET A 223 -33.68 -15.30 3.47
N ARG A 224 -34.70 -15.99 4.03
CA ARG A 224 -36.06 -15.44 4.25
C ARG A 224 -36.13 -14.53 5.47
N SER A 225 -35.14 -14.63 6.38
CA SER A 225 -35.08 -13.79 7.58
C SER A 225 -34.19 -12.58 7.35
N ILE A 226 -34.76 -11.38 7.32
CA ILE A 226 -34.01 -10.14 7.18
C ILE A 226 -33.02 -9.94 8.35
N TRP A 227 -33.37 -10.39 9.55
CA TRP A 227 -32.51 -10.30 10.72
C TRP A 227 -31.28 -11.20 10.61
N TRP A 228 -31.45 -12.40 10.04
CA TRP A 228 -30.33 -13.28 9.79
C TRP A 228 -29.37 -12.68 8.72
N LEU A 229 -29.93 -12.20 7.62
CA LEU A 229 -29.19 -11.52 6.59
C LEU A 229 -28.47 -10.29 7.15
N PHE A 230 -29.13 -9.49 7.98
CA PHE A 230 -28.53 -8.34 8.65
C PHE A 230 -27.33 -8.74 9.50
N ILE A 231 -27.43 -9.77 10.34
CA ILE A 231 -26.32 -10.24 11.17
C ILE A 231 -25.14 -10.64 10.29
N CYS A 232 -25.37 -11.43 9.23
CA CYS A 232 -24.33 -11.87 8.31
C CYS A 232 -23.67 -10.70 7.60
N VAL A 233 -24.42 -9.75 7.07
CA VAL A 233 -23.91 -8.57 6.37
C VAL A 233 -23.21 -7.63 7.34
N TYR A 234 -23.70 -7.44 8.55
CA TYR A 234 -23.05 -6.63 9.59
C TYR A 234 -21.65 -7.13 9.91
N PHE A 235 -21.52 -8.43 10.19
CA PHE A 235 -20.19 -9.03 10.45
C PHE A 235 -19.31 -9.03 9.22
N ASN A 236 -19.86 -9.21 8.03
CA ASN A 236 -19.14 -9.11 6.77
C ASN A 236 -18.51 -7.71 6.58
N TRP A 237 -19.28 -6.65 6.78
CA TRP A 237 -18.78 -5.26 6.67
C TRP A 237 -17.77 -4.91 7.78
N LEU A 238 -18.01 -5.41 9.00
CA LEU A 238 -17.04 -5.25 10.09
C LEU A 238 -15.70 -5.89 9.74
N VAL A 239 -15.72 -7.09 9.19
CA VAL A 239 -14.54 -7.86 8.79
C VAL A 239 -13.88 -7.24 7.56
N GLY A 240 -14.66 -6.82 6.55
CA GLY A 240 -14.17 -6.17 5.34
C GLY A 240 -13.41 -4.85 5.60
N ALA A 241 -13.76 -4.16 6.70
CA ALA A 241 -13.05 -2.94 7.10
C ALA A 241 -11.56 -3.16 7.45
N PHE A 242 -11.20 -4.36 7.87
CA PHE A 242 -9.79 -4.72 8.09
C PHE A 242 -9.00 -4.73 6.78
N GLU A 243 -9.61 -5.22 5.71
CA GLU A 243 -8.97 -5.25 4.39
C GLU A 243 -8.75 -3.84 3.85
N GLN A 244 -9.69 -2.92 4.06
CA GLN A 244 -9.56 -1.51 3.67
C GLN A 244 -8.35 -0.80 4.31
N ILE A 245 -7.87 -1.28 5.45
CA ILE A 245 -6.68 -0.75 6.12
C ILE A 245 -5.44 -1.57 5.75
N THR A 246 -5.57 -2.90 5.73
CA THR A 246 -4.41 -3.80 5.56
C THR A 246 -3.87 -3.76 4.13
N THR A 247 -4.74 -3.72 3.11
CA THR A 247 -4.33 -3.73 1.70
C THR A 247 -3.50 -2.51 1.30
N PRO A 248 -3.91 -1.26 1.59
CA PRO A 248 -3.06 -0.10 1.32
C PRO A 248 -1.73 -0.11 2.10
N ALA A 249 -1.75 -0.62 3.35
CA ALA A 249 -0.52 -0.76 4.13
C ALA A 249 0.47 -1.76 3.49
N ILE A 250 -0.02 -2.88 2.96
CA ILE A 250 0.78 -3.84 2.20
C ILE A 250 1.25 -3.23 0.87
N GLN A 251 0.41 -2.47 0.18
CA GLN A 251 0.81 -1.78 -1.06
C GLN A 251 1.96 -0.80 -0.82
N ALA A 252 1.98 -0.09 0.32
CA ALA A 252 3.09 0.76 0.69
C ALA A 252 4.39 -0.03 0.91
N ASP A 253 4.31 -1.17 1.61
CA ASP A 253 5.47 -2.05 1.84
C ASP A 253 6.04 -2.62 0.52
N ILE A 254 5.17 -2.92 -0.45
CA ILE A 254 5.58 -3.41 -1.78
C ILE A 254 6.31 -2.32 -2.58
N ARG A 255 5.92 -1.05 -2.41
CA ARG A 255 6.63 0.09 -3.04
C ARG A 255 8.03 0.27 -2.44
N ASP A 256 8.17 0.12 -1.12
CA ASP A 256 9.48 0.12 -0.46
C ASP A 256 10.36 -1.05 -0.97
N TYR A 257 9.78 -2.23 -1.12
CA TYR A 257 10.47 -3.38 -1.71
C TYR A 257 10.87 -3.14 -3.18
N GLN A 258 10.02 -2.46 -3.95
CA GLN A 258 10.34 -2.09 -5.32
C GLN A 258 11.54 -1.14 -5.37
N GLN A 259 11.54 -0.10 -4.53
CA GLN A 259 12.67 0.84 -4.41
C GLN A 259 13.97 0.11 -4.02
N TYR A 260 13.89 -0.82 -3.07
CA TYR A 260 15.02 -1.66 -2.68
C TYR A 260 15.59 -2.46 -3.87
N ARG A 261 14.74 -3.04 -4.71
CA ARG A 261 15.17 -3.86 -5.85
C ARG A 261 15.65 -3.07 -7.06
N SER A 262 14.98 -2.00 -7.40
CA SER A 262 15.27 -1.22 -8.62
C SER A 262 16.17 -0.02 -8.37
N GLY A 263 16.35 0.40 -7.13
CA GLY A 263 17.00 1.66 -6.77
C GLY A 263 16.07 2.87 -6.91
N GLU A 264 14.96 2.75 -7.62
CA GLU A 264 14.07 3.84 -7.97
C GLU A 264 12.68 3.67 -7.35
N ARG A 265 12.10 4.78 -6.90
CA ARG A 265 10.72 4.81 -6.42
C ARG A 265 9.79 5.19 -7.56
N ILE A 266 8.92 4.26 -7.95
CA ILE A 266 8.07 4.37 -9.15
C ILE A 266 6.58 4.23 -8.80
N ASP A 267 6.13 4.96 -7.78
CA ASP A 267 4.76 4.85 -7.23
C ASP A 267 3.68 5.10 -8.28
N GLY A 268 3.89 6.05 -9.20
CA GLY A 268 2.97 6.34 -10.29
C GLY A 268 2.76 5.16 -11.25
N MET A 269 3.81 4.38 -11.52
CA MET A 269 3.69 3.19 -12.39
C MET A 269 2.85 2.10 -11.71
N PHE A 270 2.98 1.92 -10.38
CA PHE A 270 2.13 1.01 -9.62
C PHE A 270 0.65 1.37 -9.77
N ALA A 271 0.30 2.65 -9.58
CA ALA A 271 -1.06 3.14 -9.74
C ALA A 271 -1.58 2.91 -11.17
N THR A 272 -0.77 3.22 -12.18
CA THR A 272 -1.12 3.04 -13.60
C THR A 272 -1.44 1.57 -13.93
N VAL A 273 -0.58 0.64 -13.52
CA VAL A 273 -0.79 -0.79 -13.82
C VAL A 273 -2.00 -1.34 -13.08
N LEU A 274 -2.21 -0.94 -11.81
CA LEU A 274 -3.41 -1.32 -11.05
C LEU A 274 -4.69 -0.80 -11.72
N THR A 275 -4.69 0.46 -12.15
CA THR A 275 -5.84 1.09 -12.83
C THR A 275 -6.17 0.38 -14.13
N ILE A 276 -5.17 0.05 -14.95
CA ILE A 276 -5.37 -0.71 -16.19
C ILE A 276 -5.95 -2.10 -15.88
N GLY A 277 -5.42 -2.77 -14.87
CA GLY A 277 -5.89 -4.10 -14.48
C GLY A 277 -7.32 -4.11 -13.93
N ASN A 278 -7.78 -3.01 -13.35
CA ASN A 278 -9.16 -2.87 -12.88
C ASN A 278 -10.21 -2.98 -13.98
N ILE A 279 -9.82 -2.93 -15.27
CA ILE A 279 -10.70 -3.28 -16.39
C ILE A 279 -11.31 -4.68 -16.21
N VAL A 280 -10.60 -5.60 -15.56
CA VAL A 280 -11.12 -6.94 -15.25
C VAL A 280 -12.39 -6.87 -14.40
N THR A 281 -12.53 -5.87 -13.53
CA THR A 281 -13.73 -5.70 -12.70
C THR A 281 -14.99 -5.39 -13.52
N LEU A 282 -14.83 -4.87 -14.75
CA LEU A 282 -15.94 -4.66 -15.67
C LEU A 282 -16.61 -5.99 -16.08
N LEU A 283 -15.91 -7.12 -15.93
CA LEU A 283 -16.51 -8.45 -16.18
C LEU A 283 -17.71 -8.70 -15.27
N THR A 284 -17.76 -8.12 -14.08
CA THR A 284 -18.93 -8.20 -13.20
C THR A 284 -20.20 -7.67 -13.90
N SER A 285 -20.06 -6.58 -14.64
CA SER A 285 -21.13 -5.95 -15.42
C SER A 285 -21.64 -6.81 -16.58
N ALA A 286 -20.85 -7.79 -17.04
CA ALA A 286 -21.25 -8.75 -18.05
C ALA A 286 -21.80 -10.05 -17.45
N VAL A 287 -21.17 -10.53 -16.37
CA VAL A 287 -21.50 -11.81 -15.72
C VAL A 287 -22.86 -11.74 -15.01
N LEU A 288 -23.15 -10.67 -14.26
CA LEU A 288 -24.40 -10.55 -13.52
C LEU A 288 -25.64 -10.54 -14.44
N PRO A 289 -25.70 -9.73 -15.53
CA PRO A 289 -26.81 -9.81 -16.48
C PRO A 289 -26.97 -11.17 -17.14
N ALA A 290 -25.87 -11.87 -17.45
CA ALA A 290 -25.91 -13.21 -18.00
C ALA A 290 -26.54 -14.23 -17.02
N VAL A 291 -26.24 -14.09 -15.72
CA VAL A 291 -26.89 -14.88 -14.66
C VAL A 291 -28.39 -14.58 -14.61
N TYR A 292 -28.78 -13.31 -14.61
CA TYR A 292 -30.21 -12.92 -14.62
C TYR A 292 -30.93 -13.49 -15.83
N GLN A 293 -30.35 -13.36 -17.03
CA GLN A 293 -30.91 -13.92 -18.25
C GLN A 293 -31.11 -15.43 -18.18
N ARG A 294 -30.15 -16.16 -17.56
CA ARG A 294 -30.25 -17.61 -17.35
C ARG A 294 -31.46 -18.00 -16.50
N TYR A 295 -31.87 -17.15 -15.58
CA TYR A 295 -33.06 -17.33 -14.72
C TYR A 295 -34.32 -16.71 -15.30
N GLY A 296 -34.31 -16.37 -16.58
CA GLY A 296 -35.47 -15.83 -17.28
C GLY A 296 -35.73 -14.34 -17.06
N VAL A 297 -34.75 -13.64 -16.49
CA VAL A 297 -34.85 -12.25 -16.11
C VAL A 297 -34.22 -11.38 -17.18
N TYR A 298 -35.02 -11.05 -18.21
CA TYR A 298 -34.57 -10.16 -19.30
C TYR A 298 -35.79 -9.44 -19.92
N GLU A 299 -35.53 -8.39 -20.67
CA GLU A 299 -36.56 -7.50 -21.21
C GLU A 299 -37.63 -8.23 -22.04
N GLY A 300 -37.28 -9.29 -22.78
CA GLY A 300 -38.23 -10.11 -23.54
C GLY A 300 -39.25 -10.84 -22.71
N ASN A 301 -39.03 -11.02 -21.40
CA ASN A 301 -39.99 -11.60 -20.44
C ASN A 301 -40.75 -10.55 -19.64
N GLY A 302 -40.75 -9.29 -20.06
CA GLY A 302 -41.50 -8.21 -19.42
C GLY A 302 -40.72 -7.43 -18.35
N TYR A 303 -39.46 -7.75 -18.12
CA TYR A 303 -38.61 -7.02 -17.19
C TYR A 303 -37.95 -5.81 -17.86
N LYS A 304 -38.29 -4.61 -17.44
CA LYS A 304 -37.73 -3.37 -18.01
C LYS A 304 -36.32 -3.04 -17.50
N ASN A 305 -36.02 -3.50 -16.30
CA ASN A 305 -34.68 -3.41 -15.70
C ASN A 305 -34.49 -4.57 -14.72
N SER A 306 -33.27 -4.76 -14.22
CA SER A 306 -32.96 -5.85 -13.29
C SER A 306 -33.68 -5.75 -11.95
N PHE A 307 -34.31 -4.62 -11.61
CA PHE A 307 -35.08 -4.41 -10.39
C PHE A 307 -36.54 -4.77 -10.54
N ASP A 308 -37.10 -4.76 -11.74
CA ASP A 308 -38.48 -5.17 -12.02
C ASP A 308 -38.67 -6.68 -11.88
N ILE A 309 -37.59 -7.41 -11.78
CA ILE A 309 -37.48 -8.87 -11.73
C ILE A 309 -38.46 -9.52 -10.77
N LEU A 310 -38.74 -8.85 -9.73
CA LEU A 310 -39.20 -9.48 -8.51
C LEU A 310 -40.67 -9.17 -8.27
N ASP A 311 -41.17 -8.12 -8.88
CA ASP A 311 -42.61 -7.79 -8.88
C ASP A 311 -43.44 -8.72 -9.79
N VAL A 312 -42.79 -9.26 -10.83
CA VAL A 312 -43.50 -10.08 -11.84
C VAL A 312 -43.50 -11.57 -11.48
N ASN A 313 -42.65 -12.02 -10.62
CA ASN A 313 -42.52 -13.37 -10.05
C ASN A 313 -42.80 -14.56 -11.01
N ASN A 314 -42.81 -14.38 -12.25
CA ASN A 314 -42.94 -15.30 -13.41
C ASN A 314 -43.52 -16.72 -13.08
N GLY A 315 -44.42 -16.82 -12.10
CA GLY A 315 -45.00 -18.06 -11.60
C GLY A 315 -44.10 -18.90 -10.66
N ASP A 316 -42.85 -18.45 -10.38
CA ASP A 316 -41.93 -19.12 -9.44
C ASP A 316 -41.77 -18.27 -8.16
N PRO A 317 -42.48 -18.64 -7.04
CA PRO A 317 -42.40 -17.90 -5.78
C PRO A 317 -41.02 -17.91 -5.14
N ASP A 318 -40.12 -18.80 -5.57
CA ASP A 318 -38.75 -18.96 -5.04
C ASP A 318 -37.69 -18.34 -5.93
N LEU A 319 -38.05 -17.69 -7.04
CA LEU A 319 -37.10 -17.10 -7.99
C LEU A 319 -36.11 -16.14 -7.32
N LEU A 320 -36.61 -15.26 -6.43
CA LEU A 320 -35.80 -14.35 -5.64
C LEU A 320 -34.70 -15.09 -4.87
N TYR A 321 -35.09 -16.11 -4.11
CA TYR A 321 -34.17 -16.85 -3.24
C TYR A 321 -33.17 -17.71 -4.02
N LYS A 322 -33.57 -18.22 -5.20
CA LYS A 322 -32.70 -18.92 -6.15
C LYS A 322 -31.63 -17.97 -6.67
N LEU A 323 -32.02 -16.77 -7.10
CA LEU A 323 -31.06 -15.75 -7.55
C LEU A 323 -30.14 -15.30 -6.42
N MET A 324 -30.67 -15.01 -5.24
CA MET A 324 -29.87 -14.66 -4.07
C MET A 324 -28.84 -15.74 -3.75
N SER A 325 -29.23 -17.02 -3.79
CA SER A 325 -28.32 -18.15 -3.54
C SER A 325 -27.17 -18.18 -4.53
N VAL A 326 -27.45 -17.99 -5.81
CA VAL A 326 -26.40 -17.98 -6.85
C VAL A 326 -25.46 -16.81 -6.65
N LEU A 327 -25.98 -15.61 -6.35
CA LEU A 327 -25.16 -14.43 -6.10
C LEU A 327 -24.28 -14.60 -4.85
N ILE A 328 -24.79 -15.21 -3.79
CA ILE A 328 -24.03 -15.54 -2.59
C ILE A 328 -22.90 -16.52 -2.92
N ILE A 329 -23.19 -17.58 -3.67
CA ILE A 329 -22.17 -18.57 -4.07
C ILE A 329 -21.11 -17.91 -4.95
N MET A 330 -21.51 -17.08 -5.92
CA MET A 330 -20.59 -16.33 -6.78
C MET A 330 -19.69 -15.41 -5.95
N ALA A 331 -20.27 -14.70 -4.97
CA ALA A 331 -19.54 -13.83 -4.07
C ALA A 331 -18.56 -14.61 -3.18
N ALA A 332 -18.95 -15.77 -2.68
CA ALA A 332 -18.06 -16.64 -1.90
C ALA A 332 -16.90 -17.17 -2.73
N VAL A 333 -17.14 -17.53 -3.99
CA VAL A 333 -16.09 -17.90 -4.94
C VAL A 333 -15.16 -16.71 -5.21
N GLY A 334 -15.70 -15.50 -5.43
CA GLY A 334 -14.92 -14.28 -5.58
C GLY A 334 -14.04 -14.00 -4.36
N ALA A 335 -14.59 -14.08 -3.17
CA ALA A 335 -13.85 -13.89 -1.92
C ALA A 335 -12.76 -14.95 -1.70
N PHE A 336 -13.00 -16.19 -2.09
CA PHE A 336 -11.97 -17.24 -2.07
C PHE A 336 -10.84 -16.93 -3.07
N LEU A 337 -11.18 -16.53 -4.27
CA LEU A 337 -10.19 -16.14 -5.30
C LEU A 337 -9.40 -14.90 -4.86
N ASN A 338 -10.04 -13.91 -4.22
CA ASN A 338 -9.34 -12.77 -3.60
C ASN A 338 -8.34 -13.23 -2.55
N MET A 339 -8.72 -14.16 -1.68
CA MET A 339 -7.86 -14.66 -0.59
C MET A 339 -6.68 -15.50 -1.10
N ALA A 340 -6.84 -16.29 -2.15
CA ALA A 340 -5.88 -17.29 -2.60
C ALA A 340 -4.45 -16.75 -2.86
N PRO A 341 -4.25 -15.61 -3.55
CA PRO A 341 -2.91 -15.04 -3.76
C PRO A 341 -2.18 -14.68 -2.47
N TYR A 342 -2.89 -14.30 -1.42
CA TYR A 342 -2.26 -13.88 -0.15
C TYR A 342 -1.54 -15.01 0.58
N PHE A 343 -1.82 -16.28 0.30
CA PHE A 343 -1.03 -17.39 0.83
C PHE A 343 0.42 -17.34 0.35
N PHE A 344 0.67 -16.85 -0.86
CA PHE A 344 1.99 -16.70 -1.46
C PHE A 344 2.71 -15.42 -1.03
N TYR A 345 2.06 -14.53 -0.29
CA TYR A 345 2.67 -13.32 0.24
C TYR A 345 3.59 -13.66 1.40
N ASP A 346 4.90 -13.53 1.21
CA ASP A 346 5.93 -13.85 2.20
C ASP A 346 6.73 -12.62 2.68
N PHE A 347 6.32 -11.43 2.29
CA PHE A 347 6.90 -10.16 2.73
C PHE A 347 6.27 -9.72 4.05
N ASN A 348 6.85 -10.20 5.16
CA ASN A 348 6.38 -9.89 6.51
C ASN A 348 7.00 -8.59 7.04
N GLU A 349 6.54 -8.15 8.21
CA GLU A 349 6.99 -6.92 8.86
C GLU A 349 8.50 -6.91 9.13
N LYS A 350 9.09 -8.06 9.43
CA LYS A 350 10.54 -8.21 9.66
C LYS A 350 11.33 -7.96 8.37
N LYS A 351 10.91 -8.57 7.24
CA LYS A 351 11.52 -8.30 5.93
C LYS A 351 11.37 -6.83 5.54
N GLN A 352 10.22 -6.22 5.83
CA GLN A 352 9.98 -4.81 5.56
C GLN A 352 10.93 -3.92 6.37
N LYS A 353 11.07 -4.15 7.69
CA LYS A 353 12.03 -3.43 8.54
C LYS A 353 13.47 -3.55 8.01
N SER A 354 13.85 -4.76 7.59
CA SER A 354 15.17 -5.02 7.01
C SER A 354 15.41 -4.20 5.73
N VAL A 355 14.43 -4.20 4.84
CA VAL A 355 14.49 -3.43 3.58
C VAL A 355 14.59 -1.92 3.85
N ILE A 356 13.74 -1.39 4.75
CA ILE A 356 13.79 0.03 5.12
C ILE A 356 15.15 0.42 5.68
N ARG A 357 15.74 -0.42 6.55
CA ARG A 357 17.06 -0.12 7.12
C ARG A 357 18.16 -0.07 6.05
N VAL A 358 18.13 -0.99 5.08
CA VAL A 358 19.05 -0.94 3.93
C VAL A 358 18.83 0.34 3.11
N LEU A 359 17.59 0.71 2.84
CA LEU A 359 17.26 1.94 2.11
C LEU A 359 17.74 3.20 2.87
N GLN A 360 17.58 3.24 4.19
CA GLN A 360 18.06 4.35 5.02
C GLN A 360 19.57 4.52 4.92
N VAL A 361 20.34 3.42 5.10
CA VAL A 361 21.79 3.46 4.98
C VAL A 361 22.19 3.89 3.56
N ARG A 362 21.59 3.32 2.53
CA ARG A 362 21.88 3.68 1.13
C ARG A 362 21.61 5.16 0.84
N SER A 363 20.46 5.68 1.30
CA SER A 363 20.10 7.08 1.05
C SER A 363 21.04 8.06 1.74
N LEU A 364 21.50 7.77 2.96
CA LEU A 364 22.45 8.60 3.67
C LEU A 364 23.84 8.59 2.99
N PHE A 365 24.31 7.43 2.54
CA PHE A 365 25.57 7.36 1.78
C PHE A 365 25.47 8.03 0.40
N GLU A 366 24.32 7.96 -0.26
CA GLU A 366 24.10 8.67 -1.54
C GLU A 366 24.10 10.19 -1.34
N ASP A 367 23.40 10.70 -0.32
CA ASP A 367 23.39 12.12 0.03
C ASP A 367 24.78 12.63 0.45
N PHE A 368 25.55 11.81 1.16
CA PHE A 368 26.95 12.12 1.49
C PHE A 368 27.81 12.19 0.23
N GLY A 369 27.72 11.19 -0.64
CA GLY A 369 28.45 11.18 -1.92
C GLY A 369 28.11 12.35 -2.84
N ASN A 370 26.86 12.84 -2.76
CA ASN A 370 26.38 14.02 -3.49
C ASN A 370 26.57 15.35 -2.72
N LYS A 371 27.29 15.32 -1.59
CA LYS A 371 27.59 16.48 -0.71
C LYS A 371 26.37 17.17 -0.09
N ALA A 372 25.23 16.52 -0.05
CA ALA A 372 24.06 17.01 0.68
C ALA A 372 24.22 16.82 2.20
N LEU A 373 25.08 15.89 2.62
CA LEU A 373 25.43 15.64 4.03
C LEU A 373 26.91 15.94 4.26
N ASN A 374 27.21 16.51 5.42
CA ASN A 374 28.56 16.70 5.91
C ASN A 374 29.06 15.49 6.72
N ASN A 375 30.33 15.52 7.15
CA ASN A 375 30.94 14.43 7.90
C ASN A 375 30.22 14.11 9.22
N HIS A 376 29.66 15.11 9.91
CA HIS A 376 28.90 14.88 11.14
C HIS A 376 27.56 14.21 10.87
N GLN A 377 26.93 14.51 9.76
CA GLN A 377 25.64 13.94 9.40
C GLN A 377 25.77 12.50 8.90
N ILE A 378 26.89 12.11 8.29
CA ILE A 378 27.13 10.73 7.86
C ILE A 378 27.36 9.77 9.04
N VAL A 379 27.71 10.29 10.21
CA VAL A 379 27.90 9.48 11.44
C VAL A 379 26.68 8.63 11.73
N GLU A 380 25.47 9.16 11.50
CA GLU A 380 24.24 8.36 11.67
C GLU A 380 24.24 7.08 10.80
N ALA A 381 24.65 7.18 9.54
CA ALA A 381 24.71 6.01 8.66
C ALA A 381 25.80 5.02 9.10
N ILE A 382 26.92 5.54 9.58
CA ILE A 382 28.04 4.76 10.11
C ILE A 382 27.61 4.01 11.37
N ASP A 383 26.95 4.69 12.30
CA ASP A 383 26.41 4.08 13.50
C ASP A 383 25.37 3.00 13.18
N MET A 384 24.51 3.24 12.19
CA MET A 384 23.55 2.24 11.73
C MET A 384 24.26 0.97 11.20
N VAL A 385 25.35 1.13 10.45
CA VAL A 385 26.15 0.01 9.94
C VAL A 385 26.87 -0.71 11.06
N ASN A 386 27.51 0.01 11.99
CA ASN A 386 28.22 -0.57 13.13
C ASN A 386 27.28 -1.34 14.05
N ASN A 387 26.15 -0.73 14.42
CA ASN A 387 25.12 -1.39 15.22
C ASN A 387 24.59 -2.67 14.53
N ALA A 388 24.40 -2.63 13.20
CA ALA A 388 24.00 -3.80 12.45
C ALA A 388 25.07 -4.90 12.49
N ARG A 389 26.35 -4.54 12.43
CA ARG A 389 27.48 -5.50 12.49
C ARG A 389 27.59 -6.15 13.87
N GLU A 390 27.52 -5.36 14.94
CA GLU A 390 27.56 -5.86 16.31
C GLU A 390 26.37 -6.83 16.56
N MET A 391 25.18 -6.41 16.16
CA MET A 391 24.00 -7.23 16.32
C MET A 391 24.01 -8.49 15.44
N ALA A 392 24.58 -8.44 14.25
CA ALA A 392 24.64 -9.59 13.34
C ALA A 392 25.45 -10.77 13.90
N VAL A 393 26.44 -10.51 14.76
CA VAL A 393 27.28 -11.51 15.41
C VAL A 393 26.84 -11.84 16.84
N ALA A 394 25.83 -11.13 17.35
CA ALA A 394 25.33 -11.33 18.71
C ALA A 394 24.69 -12.72 18.86
N THR A 395 24.80 -13.29 20.06
CA THR A 395 24.21 -14.61 20.35
C THR A 395 22.71 -14.50 20.58
N PRO A 396 21.89 -15.25 19.84
CA PRO A 396 20.45 -15.26 20.07
C PRO A 396 20.09 -15.73 21.48
N LYS A 397 19.11 -15.09 22.09
CA LYS A 397 18.59 -15.49 23.40
C LYS A 397 17.64 -16.68 23.26
N THR A 398 17.67 -17.58 24.22
CA THR A 398 16.71 -18.68 24.27
C THR A 398 15.32 -18.15 24.63
N VAL A 399 14.36 -18.38 23.75
CA VAL A 399 12.99 -17.87 23.92
C VAL A 399 12.03 -19.05 24.06
N ASP A 400 11.52 -19.25 25.29
CA ASP A 400 10.53 -20.30 25.56
C ASP A 400 9.24 -19.69 26.13
N LYS A 401 8.10 -20.11 25.56
CA LYS A 401 6.77 -19.68 26.03
C LYS A 401 6.41 -20.23 27.41
N SER A 402 7.03 -21.31 27.85
CA SER A 402 6.83 -21.90 29.18
C SER A 402 7.30 -20.93 30.29
N SER A 403 8.30 -20.08 29.99
CA SER A 403 8.90 -19.14 30.93
C SER A 403 7.91 -18.19 31.62
N TYR A 404 6.75 -17.91 30.99
CA TYR A 404 5.72 -17.04 31.59
C TYR A 404 4.36 -17.74 31.77
N ARG A 405 4.12 -18.88 31.11
CA ARG A 405 2.81 -19.58 31.18
C ARG A 405 2.56 -20.25 32.52
N ASN A 406 3.61 -20.74 33.13
CA ASN A 406 3.56 -21.54 34.37
C ASN A 406 3.58 -20.65 35.63
N ILE A 407 3.67 -19.32 35.50
CA ILE A 407 3.68 -18.38 36.62
C ILE A 407 2.25 -18.10 37.06
N SER A 408 1.95 -18.37 38.31
CA SER A 408 0.61 -18.17 38.91
C SER A 408 0.36 -16.69 39.28
N ASP A 409 1.39 -15.99 39.76
CA ASP A 409 1.24 -14.56 40.10
C ASP A 409 1.06 -13.70 38.84
N LYS A 410 0.05 -12.82 38.88
CA LYS A 410 -0.33 -11.99 37.73
C LYS A 410 0.71 -10.89 37.42
N ALA A 411 1.35 -10.32 38.44
CA ALA A 411 2.33 -9.26 38.25
C ALA A 411 3.64 -9.85 37.70
N GLU A 412 4.12 -10.94 38.29
CA GLU A 412 5.29 -11.67 37.86
C GLU A 412 5.12 -12.24 36.45
N ARG A 413 3.95 -12.84 36.17
CA ARG A 413 3.62 -13.30 34.80
C ARG A 413 3.61 -12.18 33.78
N LYS A 414 3.18 -10.97 34.15
CA LYS A 414 3.22 -9.79 33.25
C LYS A 414 4.66 -9.36 32.99
N ALA A 415 5.53 -9.36 34.00
CA ALA A 415 6.94 -9.04 33.86
C ALA A 415 7.67 -10.07 32.99
N ALA A 416 7.49 -11.36 33.26
CA ALA A 416 8.06 -12.46 32.46
C ALA A 416 7.60 -12.42 31.00
N LYS A 417 6.33 -12.08 30.75
CA LYS A 417 5.81 -11.91 29.41
C LYS A 417 6.40 -10.69 28.69
N LYS A 418 6.71 -9.62 29.43
CA LYS A 418 7.41 -8.45 28.87
C LYS A 418 8.84 -8.82 28.48
N GLN A 419 9.55 -9.56 29.36
CA GLN A 419 10.91 -10.05 29.06
C GLN A 419 10.92 -10.98 27.85
N TYR A 420 10.01 -11.96 27.80
CA TYR A 420 9.85 -12.85 26.65
C TYR A 420 9.68 -12.08 25.33
N ARG A 421 8.91 -10.98 25.31
CA ARG A 421 8.75 -10.14 24.13
C ARG A 421 10.03 -9.39 23.78
N ALA A 422 10.72 -8.84 24.77
CA ALA A 422 11.99 -8.15 24.57
C ALA A 422 13.05 -9.11 23.99
N ASP A 423 13.10 -10.36 24.44
CA ASP A 423 14.02 -11.36 23.93
C ASP A 423 13.67 -11.81 22.49
N LEU A 424 12.37 -11.87 22.17
CA LEU A 424 11.91 -12.07 20.77
C LEU A 424 12.33 -10.92 19.84
N GLU A 425 12.11 -9.68 20.29
CA GLU A 425 12.49 -8.48 19.54
C GLU A 425 14.01 -8.41 19.34
N TYR A 426 14.78 -8.80 20.37
CA TYR A 426 16.24 -8.88 20.27
C TYR A 426 16.69 -9.91 19.22
N ASN A 427 16.10 -11.11 19.23
CA ASN A 427 16.43 -12.13 18.22
C ASN A 427 15.99 -11.70 16.80
N GLU A 428 14.84 -11.01 16.69
CA GLU A 428 14.40 -10.42 15.41
C GLU A 428 15.42 -9.39 14.91
N GLU A 429 15.96 -8.56 15.81
CA GLU A 429 16.96 -7.56 15.50
C GLU A 429 18.27 -8.17 14.99
N ILE A 430 18.71 -9.31 15.56
CA ILE A 430 19.86 -10.06 15.05
C ILE A 430 19.65 -10.48 13.59
N GLU A 431 18.48 -11.07 13.28
CA GLU A 431 18.19 -11.53 11.92
C GLU A 431 18.05 -10.35 10.92
N ILE A 432 17.47 -9.23 11.35
CA ILE A 432 17.40 -8.01 10.55
C ILE A 432 18.81 -7.50 10.25
N SER A 433 19.67 -7.46 11.26
CA SER A 433 21.05 -6.98 11.14
C SER A 433 21.90 -7.87 10.24
N GLN A 434 21.75 -9.20 10.34
CA GLN A 434 22.39 -10.15 9.42
C GLN A 434 21.96 -9.91 7.96
N PHE A 435 20.67 -9.67 7.74
CA PHE A 435 20.17 -9.33 6.39
C PHE A 435 20.76 -8.01 5.90
N VAL A 436 20.77 -6.97 6.73
CA VAL A 436 21.31 -5.65 6.38
C VAL A 436 22.78 -5.76 6.00
N CYS A 437 23.61 -6.41 6.81
CA CYS A 437 25.03 -6.60 6.50
C CYS A 437 25.22 -7.32 5.17
N LYS A 438 24.50 -8.41 4.94
CA LYS A 438 24.58 -9.18 3.69
C LYS A 438 24.19 -8.34 2.46
N GLU A 439 23.19 -7.47 2.58
CA GLU A 439 22.75 -6.63 1.46
C GLU A 439 23.68 -5.43 1.23
N LEU A 440 24.22 -4.85 2.30
CA LEU A 440 25.20 -3.77 2.19
C LEU A 440 26.49 -4.24 1.51
N ASP A 441 26.93 -5.47 1.76
CA ASP A 441 28.07 -6.08 1.04
C ASP A 441 27.84 -6.13 -0.47
N LYS A 442 26.64 -6.48 -0.92
CA LYS A 442 26.30 -6.52 -2.35
C LYS A 442 26.35 -5.15 -3.02
N PHE A 443 26.05 -4.08 -2.30
CA PHE A 443 26.05 -2.72 -2.82
C PHE A 443 27.41 -2.04 -2.72
N GLY A 444 28.44 -2.71 -2.18
CA GLY A 444 29.77 -2.17 -2.03
C GLY A 444 29.86 -1.04 -1.00
N LEU A 445 28.93 -0.98 -0.05
CA LEU A 445 29.01 -0.09 1.11
C LEU A 445 30.02 -0.64 2.12
N PRO A 446 30.75 0.23 2.88
CA PRO A 446 31.75 -0.21 3.82
C PRO A 446 31.11 -0.96 4.99
N VAL A 447 31.26 -2.28 5.05
CA VAL A 447 30.66 -3.16 6.06
C VAL A 447 31.71 -3.83 6.94
N THR A 448 32.95 -3.97 6.44
CA THR A 448 34.07 -4.54 7.19
C THR A 448 35.18 -3.51 7.38
N GLN A 449 35.98 -3.63 8.44
CA GLN A 449 37.13 -2.76 8.67
C GLN A 449 38.06 -2.69 7.45
N HIS A 450 38.27 -3.84 6.79
CA HIS A 450 39.09 -3.91 5.59
C HIS A 450 38.48 -3.13 4.42
N GLN A 451 37.18 -3.29 4.18
CA GLN A 451 36.46 -2.54 3.14
C GLN A 451 36.41 -1.06 3.44
N VAL A 452 36.28 -0.66 4.71
CA VAL A 452 36.38 0.74 5.13
C VAL A 452 37.76 1.30 4.89
N ALA A 453 38.80 0.59 5.29
CA ALA A 453 40.20 1.02 5.04
C ALA A 453 40.49 1.20 3.55
N GLU A 454 39.97 0.30 2.70
CA GLU A 454 40.13 0.40 1.25
C GLU A 454 39.25 1.49 0.62
N TYR A 455 38.05 1.66 1.12
CA TYR A 455 37.19 2.78 0.72
C TYR A 455 37.80 4.10 1.17
N SER A 456 38.40 4.15 2.37
CA SER A 456 39.17 5.28 2.90
C SER A 456 40.38 5.58 2.01
N LYS A 457 41.12 4.58 1.55
CA LYS A 457 42.23 4.79 0.59
C LYS A 457 41.76 5.32 -0.75
N VAL A 458 40.62 4.84 -1.26
CA VAL A 458 40.00 5.35 -2.50
C VAL A 458 39.48 6.78 -2.32
N TYR A 459 38.98 7.13 -1.11
CA TYR A 459 38.60 8.49 -0.75
C TYR A 459 39.78 9.36 -0.34
N ALA A 460 40.83 8.80 0.32
CA ALA A 460 42.06 9.50 0.72
C ALA A 460 43.04 9.72 -0.44
N LEU A 461 42.91 8.99 -1.54
CA LEU A 461 43.46 9.45 -2.84
C LEU A 461 42.88 10.82 -3.21
N GLY A 462 42.16 11.31 -2.23
CA GLY A 462 41.63 12.62 -2.16
C GLY A 462 40.73 12.86 -3.35
N LEU A 463 39.66 13.44 -3.12
CA LEU A 463 38.91 14.10 -4.19
C LEU A 463 39.83 15.03 -5.00
N ASP A 464 40.93 15.48 -4.44
CA ASP A 464 42.00 16.17 -5.17
C ASP A 464 42.71 15.23 -6.14
N GLY A 465 42.99 14.00 -5.79
CA GLY A 465 43.54 13.00 -6.70
C GLY A 465 42.58 12.59 -7.82
N ILE A 466 41.28 12.40 -7.50
CA ILE A 466 40.25 12.10 -8.50
C ILE A 466 39.90 13.34 -9.34
N LYS A 467 39.94 14.54 -8.77
CA LYS A 467 39.76 15.81 -9.48
C LYS A 467 40.83 16.04 -10.51
N SER A 468 42.09 15.76 -10.17
CA SER A 468 43.23 15.88 -11.05
C SER A 468 43.51 14.66 -11.95
N ALA A 469 42.89 13.50 -11.65
CA ALA A 469 43.10 12.27 -12.41
C ALA A 469 42.54 12.37 -13.83
N ASP A 470 43.29 11.86 -14.81
CA ASP A 470 42.80 11.70 -16.18
C ASP A 470 41.99 10.39 -16.31
N LEU A 471 40.80 10.48 -16.89
CA LEU A 471 39.95 9.32 -17.14
C LEU A 471 40.62 8.28 -18.04
N ALA A 472 41.48 8.71 -18.94
CA ALA A 472 42.27 7.82 -19.80
C ALA A 472 43.31 7.03 -18.99
N GLU A 473 43.96 7.66 -18.00
CA GLU A 473 44.90 7.01 -17.10
C GLU A 473 44.23 5.97 -16.21
N LEU A 474 43.06 6.31 -15.61
CA LEU A 474 42.27 5.35 -14.82
C LEU A 474 41.79 4.14 -15.64
N ARG A 475 41.51 4.34 -16.93
CA ARG A 475 41.20 3.23 -17.84
C ARG A 475 42.43 2.35 -18.14
N ARG A 476 43.65 2.94 -18.19
CA ARG A 476 44.91 2.19 -18.32
C ARG A 476 45.16 1.36 -17.05
N GLU A 477 44.94 1.94 -15.86
CA GLU A 477 45.02 1.20 -14.59
C GLU A 477 44.08 -0.01 -14.59
N LEU A 478 42.84 0.17 -15.06
CA LEU A 478 41.89 -0.94 -15.19
C LEU A 478 42.36 -2.00 -16.19
N ALA A 479 42.95 -1.60 -17.30
CA ALA A 479 43.50 -2.53 -18.27
C ALA A 479 44.70 -3.30 -17.69
N ALA A 480 45.60 -2.63 -16.96
CA ALA A 480 46.71 -3.24 -16.26
C ALA A 480 46.25 -4.23 -15.19
N ALA A 481 45.23 -3.87 -14.38
CA ALA A 481 44.62 -4.77 -13.40
C ALA A 481 44.01 -6.02 -14.05
N LYS A 482 43.41 -5.88 -15.22
CA LYS A 482 42.86 -7.01 -15.99
C LYS A 482 43.95 -7.92 -16.59
N ALA A 483 45.13 -7.39 -16.81
CA ALA A 483 46.28 -8.14 -17.35
C ALA A 483 47.12 -8.86 -16.27
N MET A 484 46.82 -8.65 -14.97
CA MET A 484 47.49 -9.35 -13.87
C MET A 484 47.34 -10.87 -13.97
N PRO A 485 48.31 -11.65 -13.47
CA PRO A 485 48.25 -13.10 -13.43
C PRO A 485 47.02 -13.59 -12.66
N LYS A 486 46.58 -14.83 -12.94
CA LYS A 486 45.40 -15.48 -12.33
C LYS A 486 45.63 -16.98 -12.10
N ASP A 487 46.85 -17.39 -11.99
CA ASP A 487 47.21 -18.81 -11.98
C ASP A 487 47.05 -19.42 -10.58
N THR A 488 47.28 -18.63 -9.52
CA THR A 488 47.08 -19.00 -8.13
C THR A 488 45.80 -18.35 -7.55
N GLU A 489 45.27 -18.88 -6.44
CA GLU A 489 44.12 -18.28 -5.76
C GLU A 489 44.41 -16.87 -5.24
N ASP A 490 45.60 -16.66 -4.66
CA ASP A 490 46.06 -15.36 -4.19
C ASP A 490 46.15 -14.33 -5.35
N GLU A 491 46.68 -14.74 -6.49
CA GLU A 491 46.74 -13.88 -7.69
C GLU A 491 45.34 -13.53 -8.23
N LYS A 492 44.39 -14.48 -8.18
CA LYS A 492 43.00 -14.22 -8.55
C LYS A 492 42.34 -13.20 -7.62
N GLU A 493 42.62 -13.31 -6.32
CA GLU A 493 42.07 -12.40 -5.31
C GLU A 493 42.65 -10.99 -5.49
N ILE A 494 43.98 -10.86 -5.60
CA ILE A 494 44.69 -9.59 -5.86
C ILE A 494 44.20 -8.94 -7.15
N ARG A 495 44.06 -9.72 -8.23
CA ARG A 495 43.58 -9.24 -9.52
C ARG A 495 42.13 -8.76 -9.44
N SER A 496 41.26 -9.54 -8.80
CA SER A 496 39.84 -9.20 -8.61
C SER A 496 39.71 -7.89 -7.84
N PHE A 497 40.46 -7.76 -6.78
CA PHE A 497 40.51 -6.58 -5.93
C PHE A 497 41.05 -5.34 -6.69
N SER A 498 42.12 -5.48 -7.44
CA SER A 498 42.67 -4.40 -8.26
C SER A 498 41.72 -3.93 -9.36
N ILE A 499 40.98 -4.85 -9.98
CA ILE A 499 39.93 -4.55 -10.96
C ILE A 499 38.78 -3.78 -10.31
N GLU A 500 38.38 -4.17 -9.10
CA GLU A 500 37.32 -3.51 -8.38
C GLU A 500 37.68 -2.09 -7.99
N ILE A 501 38.89 -1.85 -7.45
CA ILE A 501 39.39 -0.53 -7.11
C ILE A 501 39.46 0.37 -8.36
N ALA A 502 40.02 -0.12 -9.45
CA ALA A 502 40.13 0.65 -10.69
C ALA A 502 38.74 1.03 -11.25
N LYS A 503 37.74 0.13 -11.16
CA LYS A 503 36.36 0.44 -11.53
C LYS A 503 35.73 1.49 -10.62
N LYS A 504 35.96 1.42 -9.29
CA LYS A 504 35.47 2.40 -8.31
C LYS A 504 36.09 3.79 -8.57
N LYS A 505 37.41 3.88 -8.84
CA LYS A 505 38.05 5.14 -9.24
C LYS A 505 37.42 5.75 -10.49
N ILE A 506 37.19 4.94 -11.54
CA ILE A 506 36.56 5.41 -12.78
C ILE A 506 35.13 5.89 -12.52
N SER A 507 34.37 5.17 -11.69
CA SER A 507 33.00 5.54 -11.32
C SER A 507 33.00 6.86 -10.53
N ALA A 508 33.89 7.00 -9.55
CA ALA A 508 34.05 8.22 -8.76
C ALA A 508 34.43 9.42 -9.62
N LYS A 509 35.39 9.24 -10.58
CA LYS A 509 35.74 10.30 -11.54
C LYS A 509 34.59 10.73 -12.42
N LYS A 510 33.85 9.77 -12.96
CA LYS A 510 32.65 10.06 -13.77
C LYS A 510 31.56 10.78 -12.96
N ALA A 511 31.35 10.36 -11.72
CA ALA A 511 30.40 11.03 -10.82
C ALA A 511 30.88 12.44 -10.49
N HIS A 512 32.19 12.62 -10.19
CA HIS A 512 32.80 13.91 -9.99
C HIS A 512 32.61 14.82 -11.22
N ASP A 513 32.96 14.38 -12.41
CA ASP A 513 32.86 15.18 -13.62
C ASP A 513 31.41 15.55 -13.96
N LYS A 514 30.46 14.65 -13.67
CA LYS A 514 29.04 14.89 -13.91
C LYS A 514 28.43 15.85 -12.91
N TYR A 515 28.75 15.74 -11.62
CA TYR A 515 28.04 16.46 -10.56
C TYR A 515 28.86 17.64 -9.98
N TYR A 516 30.19 17.62 -10.10
CA TYR A 516 31.10 18.56 -9.43
C TYR A 516 31.90 19.44 -10.37
N GLY A 517 31.83 19.25 -11.67
CA GLY A 517 32.47 20.14 -12.65
C GLY A 517 32.02 21.60 -12.55
N THR A 518 30.89 21.85 -11.88
CA THR A 518 30.29 23.18 -11.65
C THR A 518 30.41 23.68 -10.21
N VAL A 519 30.87 22.86 -9.25
CA VAL A 519 30.95 23.21 -7.81
C VAL A 519 32.36 23.62 -7.45
N LYS A 520 32.51 24.88 -7.02
CA LYS A 520 33.82 25.52 -6.80
C LYS A 520 34.60 25.05 -5.56
N GLU A 521 33.95 24.49 -4.56
CA GLU A 521 34.60 24.04 -3.33
C GLU A 521 34.07 22.67 -2.90
N PHE A 522 34.97 21.73 -2.77
CA PHE A 522 34.72 20.41 -2.24
C PHE A 522 35.32 20.31 -0.83
N VAL A 523 34.47 20.09 0.16
CA VAL A 523 34.93 19.78 1.51
C VAL A 523 35.30 18.30 1.53
N SER A 524 36.57 17.96 1.65
CA SER A 524 37.04 16.61 1.88
C SER A 524 36.39 16.06 3.14
N PRO A 525 35.79 14.85 3.14
CA PRO A 525 35.39 14.21 4.36
C PRO A 525 36.59 14.08 5.29
N ASP A 526 36.37 14.25 6.60
CA ASP A 526 37.39 13.94 7.60
C ASP A 526 37.58 12.41 7.64
N MET A 527 38.56 11.94 6.89
CA MET A 527 38.82 10.52 6.69
C MET A 527 39.45 9.88 7.92
N GLU A 528 40.13 10.66 8.78
CA GLU A 528 40.65 10.15 10.06
C GLU A 528 39.49 9.85 11.00
N ALA A 529 38.53 10.77 11.15
CA ALA A 529 37.35 10.55 11.95
C ALA A 529 36.51 9.38 11.43
N LEU A 530 36.37 9.23 10.09
CA LEU A 530 35.70 8.08 9.49
C LEU A 530 36.43 6.77 9.76
N THR A 531 37.77 6.76 9.70
CA THR A 531 38.59 5.57 9.95
C THR A 531 38.58 5.20 11.43
N GLU A 532 38.60 6.16 12.35
CA GLU A 532 38.48 5.93 13.81
C GLU A 532 37.12 5.35 14.19
N LEU A 533 36.04 5.80 13.56
CA LEU A 533 34.70 5.27 13.81
C LEU A 533 34.52 3.82 13.35
N PHE A 534 35.37 3.36 12.43
CA PHE A 534 35.34 2.00 11.92
C PHE A 534 36.45 1.07 12.51
N ASN A 535 37.40 1.59 13.26
CA ASN A 535 38.37 0.82 14.03
C ASN A 535 37.87 0.52 15.43
#